data_4bf34477ab7f0ffc4bb0c276407107dd
#
_entry.id   4bf34477ab7f0ffc4bb0c276407107dd
#
_cell.length_a   1.000
_cell.length_b   1.000
_cell.length_c   1.000
_cell.angle_alpha   90.00
_cell.angle_beta   90.00
_cell.angle_gamma   90.00
#
_symmetry.space_group_name_H-M   'P 1'
#
loop_
_entity.id
_entity.type
_entity.pdbx_description
1 polymer ?
#
loop_
_entity_poly.entity_id
_entity_poly.type
_entity_poly.pdbx_seq_one_letter_code
_entity_poly.pdbx_strand_id
1 'polypeptide(L)'
;SITGNKSSVAGDYALSATSKTVAATITQKSLTESGLSVAASRAYDGTTAASVSGTAALLASETAGSGTTSDGKPYTGDTVSITGTAVGTYNDAHVANATTVTFSGLSLTGAQAGNYSLTIQSPASATITAATLTPTITNTGVTKVYDGTTSSSITPTYSFTGLVSGDTAATLTNTGIAYNYKDVATATLVTVSGLSISSITGNKSSVAGDYALSATSKTVAAT
;
A
#
# COMPACT_ATOMS: atom_id res chain seq x y z
N SER A 1 44.68 -45.19 -21.49
CA SER A 1 45.17 -46.46 -22.02
C SER A 1 44.30 -46.91 -23.15
N ILE A 2 44.90 -47.60 -24.13
CA ILE A 2 44.22 -48.24 -25.23
C ILE A 2 44.20 -49.72 -24.96
N THR A 3 43.04 -50.34 -24.91
CA THR A 3 42.87 -51.78 -24.68
C THR A 3 42.17 -52.42 -25.87
N GLY A 4 42.62 -53.61 -26.24
CA GLY A 4 42.07 -54.39 -27.38
C GLY A 4 42.87 -55.67 -27.60
N ASN A 5 42.45 -56.57 -28.52
CA ASN A 5 43.14 -57.82 -28.84
C ASN A 5 44.26 -57.69 -29.89
N LYS A 6 44.64 -56.47 -30.25
CA LYS A 6 45.81 -56.20 -31.05
C LYS A 6 46.91 -55.56 -30.23
N SER A 7 48.16 -55.85 -30.49
CA SER A 7 49.29 -55.23 -29.72
C SER A 7 49.47 -53.76 -30.11
N SER A 8 48.39 -52.98 -30.07
CA SER A 8 48.43 -51.58 -30.40
C SER A 8 48.93 -50.76 -29.15
N VAL A 9 49.83 -49.82 -29.44
CA VAL A 9 50.35 -48.86 -28.42
C VAL A 9 49.73 -47.46 -28.65
N ALA A 10 49.80 -46.59 -27.68
CA ALA A 10 49.21 -45.26 -27.77
C ALA A 10 49.76 -44.43 -28.93
N GLY A 11 50.97 -44.68 -29.38
CA GLY A 11 51.62 -44.04 -30.54
C GLY A 11 51.02 -44.40 -31.90
N ASP A 12 50.27 -45.51 -31.98
CA ASP A 12 49.61 -45.94 -33.23
C ASP A 12 48.38 -45.16 -33.60
N TYR A 13 47.96 -44.25 -32.68
CA TYR A 13 46.76 -43.42 -32.81
C TYR A 13 47.09 -41.96 -32.54
N ALA A 14 46.59 -41.13 -33.40
CA ALA A 14 46.56 -39.66 -33.18
C ALA A 14 45.16 -39.22 -32.83
N LEU A 15 45.06 -38.36 -31.86
CA LEU A 15 43.79 -37.66 -31.54
C LEU A 15 43.46 -36.73 -32.71
N SER A 16 42.23 -36.76 -33.19
CA SER A 16 41.75 -35.84 -34.23
C SER A 16 41.74 -34.38 -33.78
N ALA A 17 41.74 -34.16 -32.45
CA ALA A 17 41.89 -32.86 -31.81
C ALA A 17 42.37 -33.05 -30.36
N THR A 18 43.25 -32.16 -29.90
CA THR A 18 43.76 -32.14 -28.52
C THR A 18 42.82 -31.42 -27.54
N SER A 19 41.83 -30.72 -28.09
CA SER A 19 40.77 -30.06 -27.31
C SER A 19 39.39 -30.31 -27.91
N LYS A 20 38.39 -30.34 -27.07
CA LYS A 20 36.98 -30.38 -27.45
C LYS A 20 36.24 -29.36 -26.63
N THR A 21 35.25 -28.72 -27.25
CA THR A 21 34.39 -27.75 -26.59
C THR A 21 33.00 -28.33 -26.38
N VAL A 22 32.37 -27.94 -25.31
CA VAL A 22 30.98 -28.20 -25.01
C VAL A 22 30.29 -26.84 -24.72
N ALA A 23 29.06 -26.69 -25.16
CA ALA A 23 28.27 -25.50 -24.83
C ALA A 23 28.02 -25.46 -23.33
N ALA A 24 28.27 -24.30 -22.71
CA ALA A 24 28.02 -24.05 -21.34
C ALA A 24 27.50 -22.60 -21.17
N THR A 25 26.70 -22.36 -20.15
CA THR A 25 26.16 -21.03 -19.80
C THR A 25 26.51 -20.68 -18.39
N ILE A 26 26.74 -19.40 -18.13
CA ILE A 26 26.86 -18.82 -16.79
C ILE A 26 25.58 -17.98 -16.57
N THR A 27 24.88 -18.22 -15.47
CA THR A 27 23.68 -17.49 -15.11
C THR A 27 24.00 -16.35 -14.14
N GLN A 28 23.15 -15.33 -14.11
CA GLN A 28 23.30 -14.21 -13.20
C GLN A 28 23.23 -14.66 -11.73
N LYS A 29 24.05 -14.02 -10.88
CA LYS A 29 23.92 -14.13 -9.41
C LYS A 29 22.88 -13.13 -8.92
N SER A 30 21.95 -13.57 -8.05
CA SER A 30 20.96 -12.67 -7.44
C SER A 30 21.63 -11.81 -6.35
N LEU A 31 21.37 -10.50 -6.38
CA LEU A 31 21.75 -9.55 -5.32
C LEU A 31 20.50 -9.15 -4.55
N THR A 32 20.63 -9.07 -3.23
CA THR A 32 19.54 -8.63 -2.35
C THR A 32 19.71 -7.15 -2.04
N GLU A 33 18.63 -6.39 -2.28
CA GLU A 33 18.50 -5.02 -1.85
C GLU A 33 17.86 -4.99 -0.46
N SER A 34 18.23 -3.99 0.34
CA SER A 34 17.68 -3.69 1.66
C SER A 34 17.79 -2.20 1.97
N GLY A 35 17.15 -1.78 3.07
CA GLY A 35 17.27 -0.41 3.59
C GLY A 35 16.09 0.50 3.30
N LEU A 36 15.06 0.02 2.58
CA LEU A 36 13.81 0.75 2.38
C LEU A 36 12.85 0.51 3.56
N SER A 37 12.03 1.51 3.82
CA SER A 37 10.96 1.42 4.82
C SER A 37 9.76 2.27 4.40
N VAL A 38 8.63 2.03 5.04
CA VAL A 38 7.40 2.82 4.92
C VAL A 38 6.83 3.09 6.30
N ALA A 39 6.00 4.13 6.43
CA ALA A 39 5.24 4.36 7.65
C ALA A 39 4.31 3.15 7.93
N ALA A 40 4.15 2.79 9.21
CA ALA A 40 3.28 1.67 9.61
C ALA A 40 1.81 1.88 9.20
N SER A 41 1.38 3.13 9.05
CA SER A 41 0.06 3.47 8.54
C SER A 41 0.04 4.86 7.91
N ARG A 42 -0.98 5.11 7.07
CA ARG A 42 -1.37 6.43 6.58
C ARG A 42 -2.89 6.56 6.55
N ALA A 43 -3.41 7.79 6.52
CA ALA A 43 -4.83 8.01 6.33
C ALA A 43 -5.23 7.68 4.88
N TYR A 44 -6.47 7.23 4.70
CA TYR A 44 -7.08 6.98 3.39
C TYR A 44 -7.05 8.23 2.51
N ASP A 45 -6.63 8.07 1.26
CA ASP A 45 -6.58 9.11 0.23
C ASP A 45 -7.12 8.63 -1.13
N GLY A 46 -7.68 7.42 -1.18
CA GLY A 46 -8.21 6.80 -2.40
C GLY A 46 -7.14 6.31 -3.37
N THR A 47 -5.89 6.12 -2.92
CA THR A 47 -4.79 5.63 -3.76
C THR A 47 -4.05 4.46 -3.11
N THR A 48 -3.24 3.75 -3.91
CA THR A 48 -2.31 2.72 -3.41
C THR A 48 -0.88 3.22 -3.21
N ALA A 49 -0.60 4.51 -3.50
CA ALA A 49 0.75 5.05 -3.37
C ALA A 49 1.22 5.05 -1.91
N ALA A 50 2.43 4.61 -1.63
CA ALA A 50 3.06 4.68 -0.32
C ALA A 50 4.33 5.53 -0.38
N SER A 51 4.53 6.40 0.62
CA SER A 51 5.76 7.16 0.77
C SER A 51 6.87 6.23 1.26
N VAL A 52 7.90 6.04 0.44
CA VAL A 52 9.09 5.25 0.78
C VAL A 52 10.11 6.13 1.46
N SER A 53 10.76 5.61 2.48
CA SER A 53 11.88 6.22 3.21
C SER A 53 13.06 5.23 3.30
N GLY A 54 14.21 5.73 3.77
CA GLY A 54 15.44 4.96 3.77
C GLY A 54 16.21 5.07 2.45
N THR A 55 17.31 4.35 2.35
CA THR A 55 18.16 4.33 1.17
C THR A 55 18.39 2.89 0.75
N ALA A 56 18.01 2.56 -0.47
CA ALA A 56 18.25 1.25 -1.05
C ALA A 56 19.76 0.96 -1.13
N ALA A 57 20.20 -0.15 -0.61
CA ALA A 57 21.59 -0.57 -0.61
C ALA A 57 21.73 -2.07 -0.90
N LEU A 58 22.79 -2.46 -1.59
CA LEU A 58 23.21 -3.84 -1.70
C LEU A 58 23.86 -4.30 -0.37
N LEU A 59 23.82 -5.59 -0.12
CA LEU A 59 24.60 -6.19 0.98
C LEU A 59 26.10 -5.96 0.76
N ALA A 60 26.87 -6.02 1.83
CA ALA A 60 28.33 -5.89 1.77
C ALA A 60 28.94 -6.93 0.84
N SER A 61 29.89 -6.49 -0.02
CA SER A 61 30.57 -7.37 -0.97
C SER A 61 31.40 -8.46 -0.30
N GLU A 62 31.59 -9.55 -1.01
CA GLU A 62 32.41 -10.70 -0.60
C GLU A 62 33.51 -11.01 -1.60
N THR A 63 34.54 -11.77 -1.19
CA THR A 63 35.60 -12.21 -2.10
C THR A 63 35.06 -13.22 -3.12
N ALA A 64 35.42 -13.07 -4.39
CA ALA A 64 35.03 -14.02 -5.44
C ALA A 64 35.48 -15.46 -5.07
N GLY A 65 34.56 -16.41 -5.22
CA GLY A 65 34.75 -17.81 -4.84
C GLY A 65 34.57 -18.12 -3.36
N SER A 66 34.22 -17.11 -2.52
CA SER A 66 33.81 -17.30 -1.13
C SER A 66 32.28 -17.24 -1.03
N GLY A 67 31.70 -17.71 0.09
CA GLY A 67 30.26 -17.71 0.31
C GLY A 67 29.50 -18.66 -0.62
N THR A 68 28.26 -18.30 -0.92
CA THR A 68 27.39 -19.06 -1.84
C THR A 68 26.85 -18.17 -2.95
N THR A 69 26.48 -18.76 -4.09
CA THR A 69 25.90 -18.00 -5.21
C THR A 69 24.49 -17.47 -4.94
N SER A 70 23.90 -17.78 -3.79
CA SER A 70 22.54 -17.39 -3.37
C SER A 70 22.48 -16.50 -2.13
N ASP A 71 23.61 -15.96 -1.68
CA ASP A 71 23.69 -15.13 -0.44
C ASP A 71 23.30 -13.65 -0.65
N GLY A 72 23.02 -13.25 -1.88
CA GLY A 72 22.57 -11.90 -2.21
C GLY A 72 23.66 -10.84 -2.25
N LYS A 73 24.96 -11.20 -2.19
CA LYS A 73 26.08 -10.27 -2.08
C LYS A 73 26.79 -10.10 -3.43
N PRO A 74 27.23 -8.88 -3.78
CA PRO A 74 28.13 -8.66 -4.92
C PRO A 74 29.55 -9.16 -4.60
N TYR A 75 30.36 -9.44 -5.63
CA TYR A 75 31.76 -9.74 -5.44
C TYR A 75 32.63 -8.48 -5.34
N THR A 76 33.63 -8.54 -4.47
CA THR A 76 34.63 -7.48 -4.30
C THR A 76 35.40 -7.30 -5.62
N GLY A 77 35.52 -6.06 -6.07
CA GLY A 77 36.15 -5.71 -7.35
C GLY A 77 35.13 -5.48 -8.48
N ASP A 78 33.91 -5.97 -8.35
CA ASP A 78 32.85 -5.66 -9.31
C ASP A 78 32.26 -4.26 -9.07
N THR A 79 32.09 -3.52 -10.15
CA THR A 79 31.37 -2.25 -10.15
C THR A 79 29.90 -2.51 -10.43
N VAL A 80 29.12 -2.57 -9.36
CA VAL A 80 27.66 -2.74 -9.40
C VAL A 80 27.02 -1.91 -8.29
N SER A 81 25.94 -1.21 -8.59
CA SER A 81 25.20 -0.40 -7.64
C SER A 81 23.71 -0.34 -7.99
N ILE A 82 22.89 0.13 -7.05
CA ILE A 82 21.47 0.34 -7.28
C ILE A 82 21.26 1.71 -7.94
N THR A 83 20.33 1.77 -8.87
CA THR A 83 19.83 3.00 -9.51
C THR A 83 18.30 2.98 -9.59
N GLY A 84 17.70 4.11 -9.93
CA GLY A 84 16.25 4.28 -9.99
C GLY A 84 15.69 4.98 -8.74
N THR A 85 14.38 5.16 -8.73
CA THR A 85 13.65 5.74 -7.59
C THR A 85 12.74 4.67 -7.01
N ALA A 86 12.91 4.40 -5.72
CA ALA A 86 12.06 3.43 -5.03
C ALA A 86 10.60 3.90 -5.01
N VAL A 87 9.70 3.03 -5.40
CA VAL A 87 8.25 3.24 -5.39
C VAL A 87 7.62 2.22 -4.46
N GLY A 88 6.78 2.70 -3.52
CA GLY A 88 5.98 1.86 -2.64
C GLY A 88 4.53 1.81 -3.11
N THR A 89 3.95 0.62 -3.12
CA THR A 89 2.56 0.42 -3.53
C THR A 89 1.86 -0.50 -2.53
N TYR A 90 0.78 0.01 -1.92
CA TYR A 90 -0.12 -0.81 -1.10
C TYR A 90 -0.78 -1.90 -1.96
N ASN A 91 -1.01 -3.05 -1.37
CA ASN A 91 -1.75 -4.15 -2.01
C ASN A 91 -3.22 -3.80 -2.30
N ASP A 92 -3.79 -2.82 -1.60
CA ASP A 92 -5.16 -2.33 -1.80
C ASP A 92 -5.24 -0.86 -1.40
N ALA A 93 -6.19 -0.09 -1.96
CA ALA A 93 -6.44 1.30 -1.59
C ALA A 93 -7.35 1.43 -0.35
N HIS A 94 -8.14 0.41 -0.04
CA HIS A 94 -9.17 0.45 1.00
C HIS A 94 -8.65 0.06 2.37
N VAL A 95 -9.19 0.70 3.42
CA VAL A 95 -8.81 0.49 4.83
C VAL A 95 -8.87 -0.98 5.24
N ALA A 96 -9.93 -1.70 4.83
CA ALA A 96 -10.13 -3.09 5.26
C ALA A 96 -9.10 -4.08 4.69
N ASN A 97 -8.47 -3.77 3.56
CA ASN A 97 -7.69 -4.71 2.79
C ASN A 97 -6.20 -4.33 2.69
N ALA A 98 -5.86 -3.07 2.94
CA ALA A 98 -4.49 -2.58 2.88
C ALA A 98 -3.67 -3.12 4.06
N THR A 99 -2.77 -4.06 3.79
CA THR A 99 -1.98 -4.78 4.81
C THR A 99 -0.49 -4.78 4.54
N THR A 100 -0.08 -4.57 3.27
CA THR A 100 1.32 -4.62 2.85
C THR A 100 1.64 -3.58 1.79
N VAL A 101 2.90 -3.15 1.75
CA VAL A 101 3.47 -2.31 0.71
C VAL A 101 4.58 -3.07 0.01
N THR A 102 4.50 -3.21 -1.31
CA THR A 102 5.57 -3.72 -2.17
C THR A 102 6.47 -2.59 -2.64
N PHE A 103 7.76 -2.90 -2.82
CA PHE A 103 8.74 -1.96 -3.36
C PHE A 103 9.05 -2.29 -4.82
N SER A 104 9.32 -1.26 -5.62
CA SER A 104 9.67 -1.37 -7.04
C SER A 104 10.48 -0.14 -7.50
N GLY A 105 10.73 -0.04 -8.82
CA GLY A 105 11.38 1.12 -9.43
C GLY A 105 12.90 1.14 -9.32
N LEU A 106 13.54 0.09 -8.78
CA LEU A 106 14.99 -0.04 -8.66
C LEU A 106 15.55 -0.99 -9.72
N SER A 107 16.78 -0.74 -10.12
CA SER A 107 17.56 -1.56 -11.03
C SER A 107 19.05 -1.54 -10.70
N LEU A 108 19.84 -2.42 -11.34
CA LEU A 108 21.30 -2.42 -11.19
C LEU A 108 21.94 -1.55 -12.29
N THR A 109 23.06 -0.94 -11.94
CA THR A 109 23.95 -0.20 -12.86
C THR A 109 25.40 -0.48 -12.51
N GLY A 110 26.30 -0.20 -13.46
CA GLY A 110 27.74 -0.43 -13.33
C GLY A 110 28.26 -1.42 -14.36
N ALA A 111 29.59 -1.49 -14.51
CA ALA A 111 30.23 -2.28 -15.56
C ALA A 111 29.91 -3.78 -15.45
N GLN A 112 29.74 -4.31 -14.24
CA GLN A 112 29.45 -5.72 -13.98
C GLN A 112 27.95 -5.98 -13.68
N ALA A 113 27.06 -4.97 -13.80
CA ALA A 113 25.63 -5.13 -13.51
C ALA A 113 24.98 -6.28 -14.30
N GLY A 114 25.44 -6.54 -15.54
CA GLY A 114 24.93 -7.63 -16.37
C GLY A 114 25.18 -9.05 -15.83
N ASN A 115 26.13 -9.20 -14.87
CA ASN A 115 26.41 -10.48 -14.21
C ASN A 115 25.44 -10.79 -13.06
N TYR A 116 24.57 -9.84 -12.73
CA TYR A 116 23.69 -9.88 -11.55
C TYR A 116 22.24 -9.62 -11.91
N SER A 117 21.35 -10.13 -11.07
CA SER A 117 19.92 -9.78 -11.03
C SER A 117 19.59 -9.16 -9.67
N LEU A 118 18.68 -8.20 -9.63
CA LEU A 118 18.27 -7.56 -8.38
C LEU A 118 17.04 -8.24 -7.79
N THR A 119 17.14 -8.67 -6.55
CA THR A 119 15.99 -9.04 -5.71
C THR A 119 15.71 -7.91 -4.74
N ILE A 120 14.59 -7.22 -4.95
CA ILE A 120 14.14 -6.15 -4.06
C ILE A 120 13.64 -6.77 -2.76
N GLN A 121 13.83 -6.08 -1.64
CA GLN A 121 13.41 -6.55 -0.31
C GLN A 121 11.92 -6.96 -0.25
N SER A 122 11.60 -7.85 0.67
CA SER A 122 10.24 -8.33 0.90
C SER A 122 9.28 -7.18 1.23
N PRO A 123 7.97 -7.32 0.89
CA PRO A 123 6.97 -6.32 1.24
C PRO A 123 6.96 -5.99 2.73
N ALA A 124 6.80 -4.72 3.05
CA ALA A 124 6.65 -4.23 4.42
C ALA A 124 5.19 -4.29 4.86
N SER A 125 4.93 -4.62 6.13
CA SER A 125 3.60 -4.50 6.73
C SER A 125 3.26 -3.03 6.93
N ALA A 126 2.13 -2.60 6.38
CA ALA A 126 1.61 -1.25 6.55
C ALA A 126 0.10 -1.25 6.29
N THR A 127 -0.63 -0.36 6.95
CA THR A 127 -2.10 -0.27 6.87
C THR A 127 -2.55 1.11 6.41
N ILE A 128 -3.78 1.18 5.93
CA ILE A 128 -4.48 2.45 5.70
C ILE A 128 -5.51 2.62 6.82
N THR A 129 -5.55 3.80 7.43
CA THR A 129 -6.54 4.16 8.45
C THR A 129 -7.64 5.01 7.84
N ALA A 130 -8.86 4.95 8.40
CA ALA A 130 -9.99 5.70 7.89
C ALA A 130 -9.73 7.21 7.90
N ALA A 131 -10.13 7.88 6.82
CA ALA A 131 -10.12 9.34 6.76
C ALA A 131 -11.24 9.91 7.62
N THR A 132 -10.98 11.02 8.30
CA THR A 132 -11.99 11.67 9.14
C THR A 132 -12.98 12.44 8.29
N LEU A 133 -14.26 12.08 8.36
CA LEU A 133 -15.37 12.76 7.70
C LEU A 133 -16.16 13.56 8.73
N THR A 134 -16.28 14.87 8.50
CA THR A 134 -17.04 15.76 9.40
C THR A 134 -18.32 16.22 8.73
N PRO A 135 -19.49 15.69 9.15
CA PRO A 135 -20.79 16.17 8.70
C PRO A 135 -21.20 17.45 9.44
N THR A 136 -21.86 18.35 8.74
CA THR A 136 -22.57 19.51 9.30
C THR A 136 -24.01 19.47 8.82
N ILE A 137 -24.98 19.60 9.73
CA ILE A 137 -26.40 19.66 9.35
C ILE A 137 -26.65 21.02 8.71
N THR A 138 -27.33 21.01 7.55
CA THR A 138 -27.62 22.20 6.74
C THR A 138 -29.07 22.63 6.81
N ASN A 139 -29.92 21.90 7.55
CA ASN A 139 -31.32 22.29 7.75
C ASN A 139 -31.40 23.68 8.42
N THR A 140 -32.39 24.48 8.01
CA THR A 140 -32.72 25.79 8.58
C THR A 140 -34.20 25.88 8.85
N GLY A 141 -34.63 26.77 9.77
CA GLY A 141 -36.04 26.98 10.07
C GLY A 141 -36.75 25.74 10.64
N VAL A 142 -36.05 24.97 11.48
CA VAL A 142 -36.57 23.72 12.06
C VAL A 142 -37.63 24.07 13.11
N THR A 143 -38.87 23.76 12.83
CA THR A 143 -40.02 24.03 13.72
C THR A 143 -40.95 22.83 13.80
N LYS A 144 -41.74 22.73 14.86
CA LYS A 144 -42.93 21.88 14.91
C LYS A 144 -44.02 22.53 15.76
N VAL A 145 -45.26 22.13 15.54
CA VAL A 145 -46.36 22.49 16.44
C VAL A 145 -46.26 21.66 17.73
N TYR A 146 -46.52 22.29 18.87
CA TYR A 146 -46.48 21.60 20.17
C TYR A 146 -47.40 20.36 20.18
N ASP A 147 -46.85 19.22 20.51
CA ASP A 147 -47.54 17.94 20.60
C ASP A 147 -47.25 17.17 21.88
N GLY A 148 -46.57 17.85 22.87
CA GLY A 148 -46.19 17.25 24.15
C GLY A 148 -45.02 16.30 24.10
N THR A 149 -44.35 16.15 22.96
CA THR A 149 -43.18 15.22 22.80
C THR A 149 -41.94 15.95 22.34
N THR A 150 -40.78 15.29 22.43
CA THR A 150 -39.50 15.75 21.86
C THR A 150 -39.24 15.22 20.46
N SER A 151 -40.09 14.34 19.89
CA SER A 151 -39.89 13.76 18.58
C SER A 151 -39.79 14.83 17.49
N SER A 152 -38.97 14.59 16.48
CA SER A 152 -38.83 15.45 15.30
C SER A 152 -39.01 14.65 14.02
N SER A 153 -39.68 15.22 13.04
CA SER A 153 -39.91 14.62 11.71
C SER A 153 -39.04 15.22 10.64
N ILE A 154 -37.99 15.99 10.97
CA ILE A 154 -37.08 16.55 9.98
C ILE A 154 -36.37 15.43 9.23
N THR A 155 -36.13 15.63 7.94
CA THR A 155 -35.15 14.85 7.17
C THR A 155 -33.82 15.61 7.23
N PRO A 156 -32.78 15.09 7.89
CA PRO A 156 -31.52 15.79 7.97
C PRO A 156 -30.84 15.90 6.61
N THR A 157 -30.32 17.07 6.31
CA THR A 157 -29.48 17.34 5.15
C THR A 157 -28.09 17.72 5.63
N TYR A 158 -27.05 17.34 4.89
CA TYR A 158 -25.67 17.47 5.34
C TYR A 158 -24.77 18.10 4.28
N SER A 159 -23.80 18.87 4.74
CA SER A 159 -22.55 19.15 4.03
C SER A 159 -21.40 18.40 4.72
N PHE A 160 -20.31 18.17 3.98
CA PHE A 160 -19.19 17.38 4.47
C PHE A 160 -17.87 18.09 4.25
N THR A 161 -16.96 17.95 5.22
CA THR A 161 -15.54 18.22 5.05
C THR A 161 -14.75 16.95 5.34
N GLY A 162 -13.60 16.77 4.66
CA GLY A 162 -12.77 15.58 4.83
C GLY A 162 -13.03 14.46 3.81
N LEU A 163 -13.91 14.68 2.81
CA LEU A 163 -13.95 13.78 1.64
C LEU A 163 -12.63 13.88 0.88
N VAL A 164 -12.06 12.74 0.50
CA VAL A 164 -10.84 12.70 -0.33
C VAL A 164 -11.14 13.16 -1.75
N SER A 165 -10.11 13.65 -2.44
CA SER A 165 -10.27 14.14 -3.82
C SER A 165 -10.81 13.04 -4.74
N GLY A 166 -11.93 13.32 -5.37
CA GLY A 166 -12.65 12.39 -6.23
C GLY A 166 -13.94 11.85 -5.61
N ASP A 167 -14.10 11.91 -4.29
CA ASP A 167 -15.38 11.65 -3.62
C ASP A 167 -16.17 12.94 -3.48
N THR A 168 -17.47 12.88 -3.72
CA THR A 168 -18.34 14.06 -3.86
C THR A 168 -19.43 14.15 -2.79
N ALA A 169 -19.84 13.03 -2.22
CA ALA A 169 -20.90 12.98 -1.21
C ALA A 169 -20.78 11.73 -0.32
N ALA A 170 -21.43 11.79 0.82
CA ALA A 170 -21.68 10.65 1.70
C ALA A 170 -23.18 10.58 2.04
N THR A 171 -23.71 9.38 2.15
CA THR A 171 -25.06 9.16 2.70
C THR A 171 -24.91 8.70 4.14
N LEU A 172 -25.63 9.38 5.04
CA LEU A 172 -25.68 9.01 6.46
C LEU A 172 -27.03 8.40 6.81
N THR A 173 -26.99 7.47 7.76
CA THR A 173 -28.16 6.99 8.53
C THR A 173 -28.08 7.52 9.94
N ASN A 174 -29.19 7.51 10.67
CA ASN A 174 -29.28 7.89 12.06
C ASN A 174 -30.24 6.96 12.80
N THR A 175 -30.15 6.92 14.14
CA THR A 175 -31.03 6.11 15.00
C THR A 175 -32.04 6.95 15.78
N GLY A 176 -31.89 8.28 15.79
CA GLY A 176 -32.83 9.15 16.49
C GLY A 176 -32.71 10.61 16.10
N ILE A 177 -33.85 11.31 16.12
CA ILE A 177 -33.94 12.75 15.92
C ILE A 177 -34.90 13.31 16.94
N ALA A 178 -34.41 14.20 17.77
CA ALA A 178 -35.23 14.74 18.90
C ALA A 178 -34.89 16.20 19.23
N TYR A 179 -35.88 16.94 19.64
CA TYR A 179 -35.70 18.24 20.29
C TYR A 179 -35.06 18.06 21.67
N ASN A 180 -34.29 19.05 22.12
CA ASN A 180 -33.67 19.07 23.44
C ASN A 180 -34.74 19.17 24.55
N TYR A 181 -35.88 19.82 24.33
CA TYR A 181 -37.03 19.94 25.22
C TYR A 181 -38.34 19.83 24.45
N LYS A 182 -39.42 19.50 25.13
CA LYS A 182 -40.77 19.43 24.56
C LYS A 182 -41.53 20.77 24.57
N ASP A 183 -41.12 21.70 25.43
CA ASP A 183 -41.87 22.93 25.71
C ASP A 183 -41.41 24.08 24.83
N VAL A 184 -42.34 24.86 24.30
CA VAL A 184 -42.13 25.95 23.32
C VAL A 184 -41.07 26.95 23.77
N ALA A 185 -41.04 27.33 25.06
CA ALA A 185 -40.12 28.34 25.59
C ALA A 185 -38.65 27.84 25.72
N THR A 186 -38.41 26.51 25.65
CA THR A 186 -37.10 25.90 25.95
C THR A 186 -36.54 25.05 24.84
N ALA A 187 -37.38 24.64 23.87
CA ALA A 187 -36.95 23.88 22.70
C ALA A 187 -36.17 24.77 21.71
N THR A 188 -34.86 24.64 21.69
CA THR A 188 -33.95 25.49 20.88
C THR A 188 -33.04 24.70 19.93
N LEU A 189 -32.95 23.39 20.12
CA LEU A 189 -32.10 22.54 19.35
C LEU A 189 -32.78 21.22 18.97
N VAL A 190 -32.46 20.72 17.79
CA VAL A 190 -32.74 19.34 17.41
C VAL A 190 -31.41 18.61 17.32
N THR A 191 -31.33 17.43 17.96
CA THR A 191 -30.19 16.53 17.90
C THR A 191 -30.50 15.35 16.97
N VAL A 192 -29.64 15.10 16.02
CA VAL A 192 -29.61 13.87 15.22
C VAL A 192 -28.52 12.97 15.82
N SER A 193 -28.88 11.78 16.26
CA SER A 193 -28.01 10.83 16.98
C SER A 193 -27.87 9.49 16.27
N GLY A 194 -26.83 8.74 16.64
CA GLY A 194 -26.51 7.45 16.04
C GLY A 194 -26.18 7.54 14.56
N LEU A 195 -25.46 8.60 14.17
CA LEU A 195 -25.00 8.80 12.81
C LEU A 195 -24.02 7.69 12.41
N SER A 196 -24.22 7.12 11.24
CA SER A 196 -23.28 6.20 10.58
C SER A 196 -23.24 6.44 9.08
N ILE A 197 -22.10 6.15 8.44
CA ILE A 197 -21.96 6.26 6.99
C ILE A 197 -22.57 5.00 6.37
N SER A 198 -23.49 5.19 5.43
CA SER A 198 -24.12 4.11 4.68
C SER A 198 -23.44 3.90 3.31
N SER A 199 -23.06 5.00 2.64
CA SER A 199 -22.36 4.93 1.35
C SER A 199 -21.56 6.20 1.10
N ILE A 200 -20.56 6.07 0.20
CA ILE A 200 -19.81 7.20 -0.35
C ILE A 200 -20.09 7.26 -1.85
N THR A 201 -20.20 8.46 -2.39
CA THR A 201 -20.37 8.72 -3.82
C THR A 201 -19.15 9.45 -4.35
N GLY A 202 -18.59 8.95 -5.47
CA GLY A 202 -17.41 9.54 -6.10
C GLY A 202 -16.82 8.60 -7.16
N ASN A 203 -15.60 8.91 -7.61
CA ASN A 203 -14.89 8.14 -8.62
C ASN A 203 -13.72 7.29 -8.08
N LYS A 204 -13.60 7.19 -6.73
CA LYS A 204 -12.53 6.42 -6.06
C LYS A 204 -12.97 5.02 -5.65
N SER A 205 -14.21 4.64 -5.91
CA SER A 205 -14.81 3.39 -5.42
C SER A 205 -14.79 3.26 -3.88
N SER A 206 -14.71 4.40 -3.18
CA SER A 206 -14.65 4.48 -1.73
C SER A 206 -15.87 3.81 -1.09
N VAL A 207 -15.64 3.11 0.01
CA VAL A 207 -16.69 2.47 0.81
C VAL A 207 -16.84 3.16 2.17
N ALA A 208 -17.95 2.90 2.86
CA ALA A 208 -18.21 3.50 4.17
C ALA A 208 -17.06 3.30 5.18
N GLY A 209 -16.40 2.13 5.15
CA GLY A 209 -15.28 1.80 6.05
C GLY A 209 -13.98 2.55 5.78
N ASP A 210 -13.86 3.27 4.65
CA ASP A 210 -12.69 4.11 4.34
C ASP A 210 -12.74 5.45 5.07
N TYR A 211 -13.87 5.74 5.72
CA TYR A 211 -14.09 6.96 6.48
C TYR A 211 -14.57 6.67 7.90
N ALA A 212 -14.21 7.56 8.82
CA ALA A 212 -14.72 7.60 10.19
C ALA A 212 -15.36 8.96 10.46
N LEU A 213 -16.57 8.96 11.00
CA LEU A 213 -17.22 10.22 11.40
C LEU A 213 -16.49 10.88 12.55
N SER A 214 -16.30 12.21 12.47
CA SER A 214 -15.74 13.01 13.56
C SER A 214 -16.64 13.04 14.81
N ALA A 215 -17.94 12.76 14.65
CA ALA A 215 -18.92 12.63 15.72
C ALA A 215 -20.13 11.80 15.25
N THR A 216 -20.71 11.02 16.13
CA THR A 216 -21.91 10.20 15.89
C THR A 216 -23.23 10.94 16.21
N SER A 217 -23.16 12.21 16.61
CA SER A 217 -24.32 13.08 16.78
C SER A 217 -24.02 14.49 16.32
N LYS A 218 -25.04 15.19 15.85
CA LYS A 218 -24.98 16.58 15.42
C LYS A 218 -26.26 17.31 15.83
N THR A 219 -26.16 18.62 16.05
CA THR A 219 -27.29 19.48 16.43
C THR A 219 -27.51 20.55 15.37
N VAL A 220 -28.76 20.99 15.28
CA VAL A 220 -29.17 22.15 14.50
C VAL A 220 -30.09 23.01 15.36
N ALA A 221 -30.04 24.34 15.16
CA ALA A 221 -30.93 25.27 15.83
C ALA A 221 -32.40 25.01 15.42
N ALA A 222 -33.30 25.09 16.42
CA ALA A 222 -34.73 25.00 16.20
C ALA A 222 -35.39 26.27 16.77
N THR A 223 -36.53 26.65 16.22
CA THR A 223 -37.31 27.82 16.59
C THR A 223 -38.79 27.46 16.79
#